data_40109d9a37ee6871c2f38fc8aca09f6b
#
_entry.id   40109d9a37ee6871c2f38fc8aca09f6b
#
_cell.length_a   1.000
_cell.length_b   1.000
_cell.length_c   1.000
_cell.angle_alpha   90.00
_cell.angle_beta   90.00
_cell.angle_gamma   90.00
#
_symmetry.space_group_name_H-M   'P 1'
#
loop_
_entity.id
_entity.type
_entity.pdbx_description
1 polymer ?
#
loop_
_entity_poly.entity_id
_entity_poly.type
_entity_poly.pdbx_seq_one_letter_code
_entity_poly.pdbx_strand_id
1 'polypeptide(L)'
;MLKKGLTATAAVGAATLSAPALSQARQEWRMVTTWPKNFPGLGVGAENLAKRITTMSGGRLSVKVFSAGELVPPLQSLDAVINGSAEMSHGAAYYWQNKNVGLSFFTGVPYGMTSREHAAWVRFLGGQQIWDEIYDQFGVQGFLSGDTGTQAGGWFRKEIKTVADLKGLRFRTPGLGGQVWAKLGASVTNLAAGEIFQALQAGTLDAAEFVGPYNDLALGFYQIAKNYYMPSFIEPGLATEAVVSKSKFRALPADLQEIVRSACQAEYDNVASDMYANDPRALQTLVDKHGVKVLKFSDEILKAGADASAEVLAGVRNSDNALAKKTAESFVAALTLLRTRADVTDSPYLVAREKFFKFK
;
A
#
# COMPACT_ATOMS: atom_id res chain seq x y z
N MET A 1 -63.04 -57.10 45.12
CA MET A 1 -61.65 -57.41 44.75
C MET A 1 -61.13 -56.31 43.86
N LEU A 2 -60.33 -55.38 44.40
CA LEU A 2 -59.76 -54.27 43.70
C LEU A 2 -58.31 -54.62 43.26
N LYS A 3 -58.05 -54.58 41.95
CA LYS A 3 -56.67 -54.64 41.41
C LYS A 3 -56.14 -53.23 41.22
N LYS A 4 -55.11 -52.89 41.97
CA LYS A 4 -54.32 -51.66 41.81
C LYS A 4 -53.39 -51.83 40.61
N GLY A 5 -53.48 -50.97 39.56
CA GLY A 5 -52.50 -50.83 38.51
C GLY A 5 -51.43 -49.83 38.91
N LEU A 6 -50.17 -50.30 38.87
CA LEU A 6 -48.97 -49.42 38.98
C LEU A 6 -48.64 -48.83 37.58
N THR A 7 -48.72 -47.53 37.46
CA THR A 7 -48.15 -46.80 36.32
C THR A 7 -46.70 -46.43 36.62
N ALA A 8 -45.78 -47.03 35.90
CA ALA A 8 -44.34 -46.67 35.92
C ALA A 8 -44.08 -45.49 34.98
N THR A 9 -43.74 -44.34 35.53
CA THR A 9 -43.32 -43.14 34.79
C THR A 9 -41.80 -43.26 34.46
N ALA A 10 -41.49 -43.49 33.19
CA ALA A 10 -40.11 -43.47 32.72
C ALA A 10 -39.66 -42.01 32.58
N ALA A 11 -38.72 -41.56 33.41
CA ALA A 11 -38.04 -40.30 33.28
C ALA A 11 -36.95 -40.44 32.22
N VAL A 12 -37.15 -39.86 31.05
CA VAL A 12 -36.09 -39.71 30.01
C VAL A 12 -35.18 -38.59 30.43
N GLY A 13 -34.02 -38.92 30.97
CA GLY A 13 -32.95 -37.98 31.25
C GLY A 13 -32.28 -37.51 29.92
N ALA A 14 -32.54 -36.27 29.52
CA ALA A 14 -31.83 -35.64 28.44
C ALA A 14 -30.41 -35.36 28.91
N ALA A 15 -29.46 -36.24 28.53
CA ALA A 15 -28.02 -35.97 28.63
C ALA A 15 -27.67 -34.88 27.64
N THR A 16 -27.56 -33.62 28.08
CA THR A 16 -26.93 -32.57 27.32
C THR A 16 -25.44 -32.89 27.21
N LEU A 17 -25.05 -33.45 26.09
CA LEU A 17 -23.64 -33.50 25.69
C LEU A 17 -23.16 -32.08 25.52
N SER A 18 -22.58 -31.50 26.56
CA SER A 18 -21.78 -30.31 26.44
C SER A 18 -20.53 -30.69 25.59
N ALA A 19 -20.57 -30.34 24.30
CA ALA A 19 -19.37 -30.40 23.48
C ALA A 19 -18.27 -29.61 24.22
N PRO A 20 -17.08 -30.18 24.41
CA PRO A 20 -15.99 -29.42 25.00
C PRO A 20 -15.76 -28.20 24.10
N ALA A 21 -15.98 -27.00 24.60
CA ALA A 21 -15.49 -25.81 23.99
C ALA A 21 -13.97 -25.97 23.95
N LEU A 22 -13.44 -26.41 22.82
CA LEU A 22 -12.01 -26.38 22.57
C LEU A 22 -11.61 -24.91 22.69
N SER A 23 -11.11 -24.54 23.85
CA SER A 23 -10.44 -23.26 24.10
C SER A 23 -9.26 -23.25 23.14
N GLN A 24 -9.49 -22.78 21.91
CA GLN A 24 -8.40 -22.54 20.99
C GLN A 24 -7.48 -21.53 21.66
N ALA A 25 -6.23 -21.93 21.90
CA ALA A 25 -5.24 -21.10 22.54
C ALA A 25 -5.18 -19.75 21.79
N ARG A 26 -5.33 -18.67 22.54
CA ARG A 26 -5.19 -17.32 21.99
C ARG A 26 -3.80 -17.18 21.42
N GLN A 27 -3.72 -16.66 20.19
CA GLN A 27 -2.45 -16.35 19.53
C GLN A 27 -2.24 -14.84 19.56
N GLU A 28 -1.01 -14.43 19.81
CA GLU A 28 -0.59 -13.04 19.70
C GLU A 28 0.44 -12.91 18.58
N TRP A 29 0.17 -12.04 17.63
CA TRP A 29 1.07 -11.68 16.54
C TRP A 29 1.61 -10.27 16.73
N ARG A 30 2.89 -10.10 16.43
CA ARG A 30 3.54 -8.80 16.31
C ARG A 30 3.48 -8.36 14.87
N MET A 31 2.99 -7.14 14.64
CA MET A 31 3.01 -6.49 13.34
C MET A 31 3.94 -5.29 13.39
N VAL A 32 5.04 -5.33 12.65
CA VAL A 32 5.94 -4.19 12.45
C VAL A 32 5.49 -3.40 11.23
N THR A 33 5.66 -2.07 11.24
CA THR A 33 5.24 -1.24 10.12
C THR A 33 6.32 -0.23 9.71
N THR A 34 6.30 0.16 8.44
CA THR A 34 7.17 1.22 7.89
C THR A 34 6.69 2.63 8.24
N TRP A 35 5.50 2.75 8.86
CA TRP A 35 4.84 4.02 9.11
C TRP A 35 5.03 4.52 10.54
N PRO A 36 5.16 5.86 10.73
CA PRO A 36 5.12 6.46 12.06
C PRO A 36 3.79 6.15 12.77
N LYS A 37 3.81 6.17 14.10
CA LYS A 37 2.62 5.97 14.91
C LYS A 37 1.55 7.02 14.63
N ASN A 38 0.29 6.60 14.54
CA ASN A 38 -0.86 7.47 14.25
C ASN A 38 -0.72 8.26 12.92
N PHE A 39 0.15 7.81 12.02
CA PHE A 39 0.33 8.49 10.75
C PHE A 39 -0.93 8.36 9.89
N PRO A 40 -1.47 9.48 9.36
CA PRO A 40 -2.74 9.48 8.62
C PRO A 40 -2.79 8.43 7.52
N GLY A 41 -3.93 7.80 7.35
CA GLY A 41 -4.15 6.75 6.36
C GLY A 41 -3.27 5.51 6.58
N LEU A 42 -1.95 5.62 6.48
CA LEU A 42 -1.04 4.48 6.45
C LEU A 42 -0.75 3.87 7.84
N GLY A 43 -0.34 4.67 8.82
CA GLY A 43 -0.10 4.20 10.18
C GLY A 43 -1.39 3.81 10.89
N VAL A 44 -2.41 4.66 10.75
CA VAL A 44 -3.76 4.38 11.25
C VAL A 44 -4.36 3.14 10.57
N GLY A 45 -4.12 2.94 9.27
CA GLY A 45 -4.53 1.74 8.54
C GLY A 45 -3.92 0.46 9.10
N ALA A 46 -2.63 0.47 9.44
CA ALA A 46 -1.98 -0.66 10.10
C ALA A 46 -2.63 -0.98 11.47
N GLU A 47 -2.92 0.05 12.26
CA GLU A 47 -3.58 -0.10 13.56
C GLU A 47 -5.03 -0.61 13.41
N ASN A 48 -5.77 -0.09 12.43
CA ASN A 48 -7.13 -0.53 12.12
C ASN A 48 -7.14 -2.00 11.64
N LEU A 49 -6.20 -2.40 10.80
CA LEU A 49 -6.06 -3.78 10.36
C LEU A 49 -5.86 -4.73 11.55
N ALA A 50 -4.94 -4.40 12.46
CA ALA A 50 -4.67 -5.16 13.66
C ALA A 50 -5.92 -5.27 14.55
N LYS A 51 -6.60 -4.14 14.79
CA LYS A 51 -7.85 -4.08 15.55
C LYS A 51 -8.94 -4.92 14.88
N ARG A 52 -9.07 -4.84 13.56
CA ARG A 52 -10.07 -5.58 12.78
C ARG A 52 -9.85 -7.08 12.89
N ILE A 53 -8.63 -7.57 12.70
CA ILE A 53 -8.28 -9.00 12.88
C ILE A 53 -8.62 -9.45 14.31
N THR A 54 -8.22 -8.68 15.31
CA THR A 54 -8.46 -9.01 16.72
C THR A 54 -9.97 -9.08 17.03
N THR A 55 -10.74 -8.09 16.56
CA THR A 55 -12.18 -8.03 16.80
C THR A 55 -12.93 -9.14 16.07
N MET A 56 -12.68 -9.36 14.77
CA MET A 56 -13.35 -10.37 13.96
C MET A 56 -13.06 -11.79 14.45
N SER A 57 -11.87 -12.02 15.02
CA SER A 57 -11.50 -13.32 15.60
C SER A 57 -12.06 -13.56 16.99
N GLY A 58 -12.78 -12.59 17.59
CA GLY A 58 -13.21 -12.65 19.00
C GLY A 58 -12.02 -12.73 19.97
N GLY A 59 -10.88 -12.15 19.60
CA GLY A 59 -9.63 -12.17 20.38
C GLY A 59 -8.85 -13.49 20.32
N ARG A 60 -9.26 -14.44 19.47
CA ARG A 60 -8.48 -15.68 19.24
C ARG A 60 -7.13 -15.42 18.55
N LEU A 61 -7.08 -14.41 17.70
CA LEU A 61 -5.86 -13.87 17.11
C LEU A 61 -5.79 -12.38 17.45
N SER A 62 -4.91 -12.01 18.38
CA SER A 62 -4.61 -10.61 18.68
C SER A 62 -3.38 -10.16 17.90
N VAL A 63 -3.41 -8.94 17.38
CA VAL A 63 -2.28 -8.35 16.65
C VAL A 63 -1.84 -7.09 17.36
N LYS A 64 -0.58 -7.05 17.78
CA LYS A 64 0.06 -5.89 18.40
C LYS A 64 0.92 -5.16 17.37
N VAL A 65 0.64 -3.89 17.14
CA VAL A 65 1.38 -3.04 16.19
C VAL A 65 2.61 -2.44 16.86
N PHE A 66 3.71 -2.46 16.13
CA PHE A 66 4.95 -1.76 16.44
C PHE A 66 5.24 -0.79 15.29
N SER A 67 5.16 0.49 15.59
CA SER A 67 5.36 1.56 14.61
C SER A 67 6.80 1.62 14.13
N ALA A 68 7.05 2.41 13.09
CA ALA A 68 8.37 2.58 12.49
C ALA A 68 9.45 2.88 13.54
N GLY A 69 10.47 2.03 13.62
CA GLY A 69 11.61 2.18 14.54
C GLY A 69 11.38 1.64 15.96
N GLU A 70 10.17 1.17 16.33
CA GLU A 70 9.92 0.66 17.68
C GLU A 70 10.56 -0.72 17.91
N LEU A 71 10.52 -1.62 16.93
CA LEU A 71 11.07 -2.97 17.05
C LEU A 71 12.24 -3.21 16.10
N VAL A 72 12.12 -2.71 14.86
CA VAL A 72 13.14 -2.81 13.80
C VAL A 72 13.21 -1.49 13.02
N PRO A 73 14.33 -1.20 12.34
CA PRO A 73 14.38 -0.10 11.39
C PRO A 73 13.25 -0.22 10.36
N PRO A 74 12.59 0.88 9.97
CA PRO A 74 11.35 0.84 9.17
C PRO A 74 11.48 0.02 7.88
N LEU A 75 12.56 0.21 7.12
CA LEU A 75 12.81 -0.49 5.86
C LEU A 75 13.33 -1.94 6.03
N GLN A 76 13.38 -2.46 7.26
CA GLN A 76 13.67 -3.87 7.59
C GLN A 76 12.41 -4.63 8.06
N SER A 77 11.23 -4.05 7.89
CA SER A 77 9.97 -4.68 8.35
C SER A 77 9.72 -6.05 7.70
N LEU A 78 10.01 -6.20 6.41
CA LEU A 78 9.91 -7.51 5.73
C LEU A 78 10.93 -8.51 6.30
N ASP A 79 12.17 -8.08 6.54
CA ASP A 79 13.21 -8.94 7.09
C ASP A 79 12.84 -9.45 8.49
N ALA A 80 12.12 -8.65 9.28
CA ALA A 80 11.62 -9.06 10.59
C ALA A 80 10.61 -10.22 10.50
N VAL A 81 9.81 -10.27 9.44
CA VAL A 81 8.88 -11.40 9.21
C VAL A 81 9.64 -12.62 8.68
N ILE A 82 10.57 -12.43 7.77
CA ILE A 82 11.40 -13.51 7.19
C ILE A 82 12.19 -14.23 8.27
N ASN A 83 12.81 -13.51 9.20
CA ASN A 83 13.62 -14.07 10.26
C ASN A 83 12.85 -14.48 11.53
N GLY A 84 11.51 -14.26 11.54
CA GLY A 84 10.63 -14.64 12.67
C GLY A 84 10.65 -13.68 13.86
N SER A 85 11.26 -12.48 13.74
CA SER A 85 11.19 -11.43 14.78
C SER A 85 9.81 -10.81 14.89
N ALA A 86 9.00 -10.92 13.86
CA ALA A 86 7.58 -10.56 13.83
C ALA A 86 6.79 -11.60 13.02
N GLU A 87 5.51 -11.74 13.31
CA GLU A 87 4.61 -12.64 12.57
C GLU A 87 4.02 -11.95 11.34
N MET A 88 3.99 -10.62 11.35
CA MET A 88 3.34 -9.80 10.33
C MET A 88 4.09 -8.48 10.14
N SER A 89 4.00 -7.91 8.93
CA SER A 89 4.42 -6.52 8.67
C SER A 89 3.38 -5.79 7.84
N HIS A 90 3.41 -4.44 7.89
CA HIS A 90 2.62 -3.57 7.04
C HIS A 90 3.51 -2.51 6.41
N GLY A 91 3.48 -2.40 5.07
CA GLY A 91 4.40 -1.54 4.35
C GLY A 91 4.03 -1.40 2.87
N ALA A 92 5.04 -1.23 2.03
CA ALA A 92 4.89 -1.16 0.58
C ALA A 92 5.94 -2.05 -0.09
N ALA A 93 5.51 -2.95 -0.98
CA ALA A 93 6.34 -4.00 -1.56
C ALA A 93 7.58 -3.48 -2.29
N TYR A 94 7.53 -2.29 -2.88
CA TYR A 94 8.67 -1.70 -3.59
C TYR A 94 9.87 -1.35 -2.68
N TYR A 95 9.68 -1.24 -1.37
CA TYR A 95 10.81 -1.05 -0.45
C TYR A 95 11.76 -2.25 -0.44
N TRP A 96 11.28 -3.39 -0.88
CA TRP A 96 12.03 -4.64 -0.97
C TRP A 96 12.48 -4.98 -2.40
N GLN A 97 12.48 -4.00 -3.34
CA GLN A 97 12.89 -4.23 -4.74
C GLN A 97 14.32 -4.79 -4.89
N ASN A 98 15.19 -4.60 -3.89
CA ASN A 98 16.52 -5.20 -3.85
C ASN A 98 16.49 -6.73 -3.67
N LYS A 99 15.42 -7.29 -3.11
CA LYS A 99 15.20 -8.73 -3.02
C LYS A 99 14.67 -9.30 -4.34
N ASN A 100 13.72 -8.60 -4.93
CA ASN A 100 13.17 -8.89 -6.26
C ASN A 100 12.50 -7.62 -6.80
N VAL A 101 12.98 -7.12 -7.95
CA VAL A 101 12.44 -5.89 -8.57
C VAL A 101 10.96 -6.05 -8.97
N GLY A 102 10.47 -7.28 -9.18
CA GLY A 102 9.07 -7.59 -9.42
C GLY A 102 8.14 -7.15 -8.27
N LEU A 103 8.65 -7.01 -7.04
CA LEU A 103 7.86 -6.51 -5.91
C LEU A 103 7.39 -5.07 -6.10
N SER A 104 8.09 -4.27 -6.89
CA SER A 104 7.67 -2.90 -7.19
C SER A 104 6.30 -2.84 -7.88
N PHE A 105 5.93 -3.86 -8.65
CA PHE A 105 4.65 -3.91 -9.36
C PHE A 105 3.45 -4.09 -8.44
N PHE A 106 3.65 -4.61 -7.23
CA PHE A 106 2.59 -4.77 -6.23
C PHE A 106 2.38 -3.53 -5.36
N THR A 107 3.10 -2.46 -5.64
CA THR A 107 2.91 -1.16 -5.01
C THR A 107 2.50 -0.11 -6.04
N GLY A 108 3.40 0.27 -6.97
CA GLY A 108 3.12 1.27 -7.99
C GLY A 108 4.15 1.22 -9.11
N VAL A 109 3.73 1.53 -10.32
CA VAL A 109 4.56 1.56 -11.53
C VAL A 109 4.37 2.90 -12.23
N PRO A 110 5.45 3.58 -12.60
CA PRO A 110 5.36 4.84 -13.36
C PRO A 110 4.50 4.69 -14.62
N TYR A 111 3.56 5.62 -14.83
CA TYR A 111 2.53 5.57 -15.89
C TYR A 111 1.72 4.27 -15.92
N GLY A 112 1.66 3.56 -14.80
CA GLY A 112 1.00 2.27 -14.65
C GLY A 112 -0.47 2.36 -14.30
N MET A 113 -0.92 1.36 -13.55
CA MET A 113 -2.31 1.19 -13.15
C MET A 113 -2.72 2.20 -12.07
N THR A 114 -3.94 2.71 -12.20
CA THR A 114 -4.65 3.36 -11.09
C THR A 114 -4.99 2.33 -10.00
N SER A 115 -5.34 2.80 -8.81
CA SER A 115 -5.69 1.94 -7.66
C SER A 115 -6.68 0.82 -7.99
N ARG A 116 -7.74 1.15 -8.74
CA ARG A 116 -8.76 0.17 -9.11
C ARG A 116 -8.28 -0.85 -10.15
N GLU A 117 -7.52 -0.40 -11.12
CA GLU A 117 -6.90 -1.29 -12.11
C GLU A 117 -5.89 -2.23 -11.45
N HIS A 118 -5.08 -1.71 -10.53
CA HIS A 118 -4.11 -2.49 -9.77
C HIS A 118 -4.80 -3.58 -8.91
N ALA A 119 -5.83 -3.21 -8.16
CA ALA A 119 -6.62 -4.17 -7.39
C ALA A 119 -7.29 -5.24 -8.28
N ALA A 120 -7.76 -4.85 -9.47
CA ALA A 120 -8.33 -5.80 -10.44
C ALA A 120 -7.26 -6.77 -10.97
N TRP A 121 -6.05 -6.28 -11.29
CA TRP A 121 -4.95 -7.13 -11.70
C TRP A 121 -4.56 -8.12 -10.61
N VAL A 122 -4.33 -7.63 -9.39
CA VAL A 122 -3.90 -8.50 -8.29
C VAL A 122 -4.96 -9.55 -7.97
N ARG A 123 -6.23 -9.16 -7.88
CA ARG A 123 -7.30 -10.06 -7.40
C ARG A 123 -7.87 -11.01 -8.46
N PHE A 124 -7.89 -10.59 -9.75
CA PHE A 124 -8.65 -11.29 -10.80
C PHE A 124 -7.87 -11.59 -12.07
N LEU A 125 -6.70 -10.97 -12.28
CA LEU A 125 -5.93 -11.11 -13.51
C LEU A 125 -4.54 -11.73 -13.29
N GLY A 126 -4.40 -12.50 -12.20
CA GLY A 126 -3.22 -13.34 -11.94
C GLY A 126 -2.11 -12.68 -11.11
N GLY A 127 -2.26 -11.42 -10.72
CA GLY A 127 -1.23 -10.71 -9.95
C GLY A 127 -0.91 -11.39 -8.62
N GLN A 128 -1.93 -11.81 -7.84
CA GLN A 128 -1.72 -12.46 -6.54
C GLN A 128 -0.90 -13.74 -6.66
N GLN A 129 -1.13 -14.55 -7.68
CA GLN A 129 -0.38 -15.80 -7.86
C GLN A 129 1.11 -15.55 -8.08
N ILE A 130 1.45 -14.53 -8.88
CA ILE A 130 2.84 -14.15 -9.14
C ILE A 130 3.48 -13.55 -7.87
N TRP A 131 2.72 -12.77 -7.13
CA TRP A 131 3.16 -12.21 -5.85
C TRP A 131 3.48 -13.30 -4.84
N ASP A 132 2.61 -14.31 -4.74
CA ASP A 132 2.83 -15.48 -3.89
C ASP A 132 4.09 -16.27 -4.33
N GLU A 133 4.34 -16.44 -5.64
CA GLU A 133 5.55 -17.09 -6.14
C GLU A 133 6.84 -16.34 -5.75
N ILE A 134 6.82 -15.00 -5.78
CA ILE A 134 7.98 -14.21 -5.33
C ILE A 134 8.16 -14.36 -3.82
N TYR A 135 7.09 -14.23 -3.05
CA TYR A 135 7.15 -14.26 -1.59
C TYR A 135 7.37 -15.64 -1.01
N ASP A 136 7.05 -16.72 -1.76
CA ASP A 136 7.38 -18.08 -1.40
C ASP A 136 8.88 -18.32 -1.22
N GLN A 137 9.71 -17.60 -1.99
CA GLN A 137 11.16 -17.67 -1.86
C GLN A 137 11.66 -17.20 -0.48
N PHE A 138 10.84 -16.41 0.23
CA PHE A 138 11.15 -15.83 1.53
C PHE A 138 10.29 -16.42 2.66
N GLY A 139 9.43 -17.39 2.38
CA GLY A 139 8.55 -18.02 3.37
C GLY A 139 7.47 -17.09 3.93
N VAL A 140 7.04 -16.09 3.15
CA VAL A 140 6.01 -15.12 3.53
C VAL A 140 4.87 -15.10 2.52
N GLN A 141 3.79 -14.40 2.85
CA GLN A 141 2.63 -14.17 1.97
C GLN A 141 2.16 -12.73 2.10
N GLY A 142 1.90 -12.07 0.97
CA GLY A 142 1.42 -10.69 0.89
C GLY A 142 -0.08 -10.60 0.59
N PHE A 143 -0.70 -9.55 1.12
CA PHE A 143 -2.08 -9.18 0.87
C PHE A 143 -2.18 -7.68 0.66
N LEU A 144 -3.01 -7.23 -0.30
CA LEU A 144 -3.38 -5.82 -0.41
C LEU A 144 -4.07 -5.37 0.89
N SER A 145 -3.63 -4.26 1.48
CA SER A 145 -4.14 -3.79 2.77
C SER A 145 -4.38 -2.28 2.85
N GLY A 146 -4.24 -1.57 1.76
CA GLY A 146 -4.53 -0.16 1.63
C GLY A 146 -4.13 0.36 0.25
N ASP A 147 -4.54 1.58 -0.07
CA ASP A 147 -4.18 2.29 -1.29
C ASP A 147 -4.24 3.80 -1.06
N THR A 148 -3.32 4.54 -1.66
CA THR A 148 -3.24 6.00 -1.49
C THR A 148 -3.96 6.79 -2.57
N GLY A 149 -4.41 6.13 -3.64
CA GLY A 149 -4.83 6.84 -4.85
C GLY A 149 -3.65 7.41 -5.63
N THR A 150 -3.96 8.26 -6.60
CA THR A 150 -2.93 8.97 -7.38
C THR A 150 -2.23 9.99 -6.50
N GLN A 151 -0.93 9.86 -6.38
CA GLN A 151 -0.12 10.67 -5.50
C GLN A 151 0.27 12.04 -6.09
N ALA A 152 0.93 12.85 -5.27
CA ALA A 152 1.64 14.05 -5.70
C ALA A 152 3.00 13.70 -6.31
N GLY A 153 3.46 14.51 -7.27
CA GLY A 153 4.78 14.37 -7.87
C GLY A 153 5.93 14.85 -6.99
N GLY A 154 5.60 15.52 -5.88
CA GLY A 154 6.55 15.85 -4.82
C GLY A 154 6.69 17.34 -4.51
N TRP A 155 7.52 17.60 -3.52
CA TRP A 155 7.88 18.91 -2.96
C TRP A 155 9.26 19.31 -3.44
N PHE A 156 9.36 20.54 -3.96
CA PHE A 156 10.60 21.06 -4.53
C PHE A 156 10.93 22.43 -3.93
N ARG A 157 12.19 22.64 -3.55
CA ARG A 157 12.68 23.94 -3.06
C ARG A 157 12.63 25.02 -4.15
N LYS A 158 12.87 24.63 -5.41
CA LYS A 158 12.82 25.47 -6.59
C LYS A 158 11.76 24.96 -7.56
N GLU A 159 11.22 25.84 -8.38
CA GLU A 159 10.37 25.43 -9.49
C GLU A 159 11.16 24.60 -10.50
N ILE A 160 10.55 23.55 -11.02
CA ILE A 160 11.07 22.66 -12.02
C ILE A 160 10.28 22.92 -13.32
N LYS A 161 10.94 23.46 -14.33
CA LYS A 161 10.29 23.88 -15.59
C LYS A 161 10.68 22.99 -16.77
N THR A 162 11.92 22.51 -16.77
CA THR A 162 12.52 21.74 -17.87
C THR A 162 13.21 20.49 -17.35
N VAL A 163 13.53 19.54 -18.24
CA VAL A 163 14.33 18.37 -17.90
C VAL A 163 15.74 18.75 -17.41
N ALA A 164 16.27 19.88 -17.86
CA ALA A 164 17.56 20.36 -17.41
C ALA A 164 17.60 20.69 -15.90
N ASP A 165 16.47 21.12 -15.33
CA ASP A 165 16.34 21.42 -13.89
C ASP A 165 16.44 20.17 -13.00
N LEU A 166 16.33 18.98 -13.59
CA LEU A 166 16.40 17.70 -12.89
C LEU A 166 17.82 17.20 -12.70
N LYS A 167 18.79 17.72 -13.46
CA LYS A 167 20.19 17.27 -13.40
C LYS A 167 20.82 17.57 -12.05
N GLY A 168 21.26 16.51 -11.37
CA GLY A 168 21.88 16.60 -10.06
C GLY A 168 20.93 16.92 -8.92
N LEU A 169 19.60 17.00 -9.17
CA LEU A 169 18.59 17.19 -8.15
C LEU A 169 18.65 16.04 -7.15
N ARG A 170 18.90 16.33 -5.88
CA ARG A 170 18.89 15.33 -4.80
C ARG A 170 17.44 15.09 -4.40
N PHE A 171 16.92 13.96 -4.84
CA PHE A 171 15.50 13.68 -4.77
C PHE A 171 15.22 12.36 -4.03
N ARG A 172 14.35 12.44 -3.01
CA ARG A 172 13.84 11.24 -2.34
C ARG A 172 12.63 10.72 -3.08
N THR A 173 12.74 9.53 -3.62
CA THR A 173 11.64 8.76 -4.17
C THR A 173 12.01 7.28 -4.26
N PRO A 174 11.11 6.33 -3.92
CA PRO A 174 11.42 4.90 -3.91
C PRO A 174 11.07 4.21 -5.24
N GLY A 175 11.28 2.90 -5.29
CA GLY A 175 10.74 2.00 -6.30
C GLY A 175 11.24 2.27 -7.72
N LEU A 176 10.44 1.88 -8.71
CA LEU A 176 10.71 2.14 -10.11
C LEU A 176 10.67 3.64 -10.45
N GLY A 177 9.89 4.42 -9.71
CA GLY A 177 9.87 5.88 -9.82
C GLY A 177 11.26 6.48 -9.61
N GLY A 178 12.00 5.98 -8.62
CA GLY A 178 13.39 6.39 -8.39
C GLY A 178 14.29 6.11 -9.58
N GLN A 179 14.15 4.97 -10.23
CA GLN A 179 14.92 4.64 -11.45
C GLN A 179 14.56 5.58 -12.61
N VAL A 180 13.31 5.97 -12.75
CA VAL A 180 12.88 6.96 -13.76
C VAL A 180 13.53 8.31 -13.51
N TRP A 181 13.45 8.83 -12.29
CA TRP A 181 14.07 10.12 -11.93
C TRP A 181 15.59 10.09 -12.11
N ALA A 182 16.24 8.97 -11.77
CA ALA A 182 17.68 8.80 -12.01
C ALA A 182 18.03 8.87 -13.51
N LYS A 183 17.21 8.26 -14.38
CA LYS A 183 17.38 8.39 -15.85
C LYS A 183 17.19 9.83 -16.35
N LEU A 184 16.36 10.61 -15.69
CA LEU A 184 16.19 12.04 -15.98
C LEU A 184 17.34 12.92 -15.40
N GLY A 185 18.32 12.31 -14.72
CA GLY A 185 19.51 12.98 -14.21
C GLY A 185 19.47 13.36 -12.74
N ALA A 186 18.42 12.99 -11.99
CA ALA A 186 18.37 13.23 -10.55
C ALA A 186 19.29 12.26 -9.77
N SER A 187 19.79 12.73 -8.63
CA SER A 187 20.47 11.89 -7.62
C SER A 187 19.42 11.38 -6.63
N VAL A 188 19.05 10.12 -6.78
CA VAL A 188 17.90 9.53 -6.06
C VAL A 188 18.37 8.80 -4.80
N THR A 189 17.61 8.96 -3.71
CA THR A 189 17.75 8.19 -2.48
C THR A 189 16.39 7.73 -1.96
N ASN A 190 16.38 6.62 -1.24
CA ASN A 190 15.21 6.12 -0.54
C ASN A 190 15.40 6.29 0.97
N LEU A 191 14.46 7.00 1.62
CA LEU A 191 14.42 7.24 3.06
C LEU A 191 13.03 6.90 3.59
N ALA A 192 12.97 6.41 4.82
CA ALA A 192 11.70 6.22 5.53
C ALA A 192 11.01 7.56 5.83
N ALA A 193 9.67 7.55 5.98
CA ALA A 193 8.85 8.75 6.17
C ALA A 193 9.39 9.72 7.24
N GLY A 194 9.78 9.20 8.41
CA GLY A 194 10.26 10.00 9.54
C GLY A 194 11.61 10.69 9.32
N GLU A 195 12.36 10.30 8.29
CA GLU A 195 13.71 10.82 8.00
C GLU A 195 13.68 11.97 6.97
N ILE A 196 12.61 12.06 6.17
CA ILE A 196 12.54 12.96 5.00
C ILE A 196 12.57 14.42 5.41
N PHE A 197 11.78 14.81 6.43
CA PHE A 197 11.71 16.20 6.87
C PHE A 197 13.10 16.72 7.28
N GLN A 198 13.83 15.95 8.07
CA GLN A 198 15.17 16.34 8.53
C GLN A 198 16.16 16.42 7.37
N ALA A 199 16.10 15.49 6.41
CA ALA A 199 16.94 15.52 5.23
C ALA A 199 16.65 16.75 4.34
N LEU A 200 15.38 17.11 4.16
CA LEU A 200 14.98 18.36 3.52
C LEU A 200 15.51 19.57 4.32
N GLN A 201 15.30 19.62 5.63
CA GLN A 201 15.71 20.72 6.48
C GLN A 201 17.23 20.94 6.46
N ALA A 202 18.00 19.87 6.56
CA ALA A 202 19.45 19.91 6.51
C ALA A 202 20.01 20.26 5.10
N GLY A 203 19.16 20.28 4.08
CA GLY A 203 19.55 20.52 2.71
C GLY A 203 20.33 19.38 2.08
N THR A 204 20.28 18.18 2.62
CA THR A 204 20.80 16.96 1.98
C THR A 204 19.88 16.49 0.84
N LEU A 205 18.60 16.92 0.86
CA LEU A 205 17.64 16.78 -0.22
C LEU A 205 17.22 18.15 -0.76
N ASP A 206 17.04 18.22 -2.06
CA ASP A 206 16.46 19.37 -2.76
C ASP A 206 14.95 19.22 -2.96
N ALA A 207 14.50 17.95 -3.02
CA ALA A 207 13.11 17.60 -3.26
C ALA A 207 12.79 16.23 -2.63
N ALA A 208 11.49 16.02 -2.35
CA ALA A 208 11.00 14.72 -1.88
C ALA A 208 9.58 14.48 -2.41
N GLU A 209 9.34 13.27 -2.82
CA GLU A 209 8.02 12.70 -3.05
C GLU A 209 7.71 11.74 -1.89
N PHE A 210 6.43 11.69 -1.45
CA PHE A 210 6.04 10.70 -0.44
C PHE A 210 4.66 10.11 -0.73
N VAL A 211 3.58 10.87 -0.61
CA VAL A 211 2.22 10.42 -0.95
C VAL A 211 1.41 11.54 -1.58
N GLY A 212 0.72 12.32 -0.78
CA GLY A 212 -0.24 13.32 -1.19
C GLY A 212 -0.54 14.30 -0.06
N PRO A 213 -1.46 15.23 -0.27
CA PRO A 213 -1.70 16.33 0.65
C PRO A 213 -1.94 15.91 2.10
N TYR A 214 -2.68 14.83 2.32
CA TYR A 214 -3.07 14.38 3.67
C TYR A 214 -1.86 13.89 4.48
N ASN A 215 -1.01 13.08 3.88
CA ASN A 215 0.22 12.59 4.50
C ASN A 215 1.30 13.68 4.58
N ASP A 216 1.47 14.45 3.51
CA ASP A 216 2.54 15.43 3.37
C ASP A 216 2.33 16.62 4.31
N LEU A 217 1.07 17.00 4.56
CA LEU A 217 0.72 17.99 5.59
C LEU A 217 1.19 17.52 6.97
N ALA A 218 0.97 16.25 7.31
CA ALA A 218 1.39 15.66 8.59
C ALA A 218 2.92 15.58 8.73
N LEU A 219 3.65 15.37 7.61
CA LEU A 219 5.11 15.37 7.59
C LEU A 219 5.71 16.78 7.59
N GLY A 220 4.92 17.81 7.34
CA GLY A 220 5.35 19.19 7.46
C GLY A 220 6.27 19.69 6.34
N PHE A 221 6.33 19.05 5.19
CA PHE A 221 7.22 19.39 4.06
C PHE A 221 7.02 20.83 3.58
N TYR A 222 5.81 21.37 3.70
CA TYR A 222 5.47 22.74 3.38
C TYR A 222 6.28 23.78 4.14
N GLN A 223 6.89 23.42 5.27
CA GLN A 223 7.74 24.34 6.04
C GLN A 223 9.08 24.60 5.34
N ILE A 224 9.52 23.66 4.51
CA ILE A 224 10.83 23.68 3.85
C ILE A 224 10.72 23.98 2.35
N ALA A 225 9.73 23.42 1.67
CA ALA A 225 9.49 23.58 0.23
C ALA A 225 8.05 24.05 -0.01
N LYS A 226 7.88 24.96 -0.99
CA LYS A 226 6.57 25.54 -1.30
C LYS A 226 6.04 25.15 -2.68
N ASN A 227 6.87 24.58 -3.53
CA ASN A 227 6.48 24.17 -4.86
C ASN A 227 6.05 22.70 -4.80
N TYR A 228 4.75 22.46 -4.94
CA TYR A 228 4.12 21.15 -4.81
C TYR A 228 3.54 20.72 -6.14
N TYR A 229 4.13 19.69 -6.75
CA TYR A 229 3.74 19.25 -8.09
C TYR A 229 2.70 18.15 -8.02
N MET A 230 1.62 18.30 -8.79
CA MET A 230 0.52 17.32 -8.88
C MET A 230 -0.04 17.27 -10.30
N PRO A 231 -0.51 16.11 -10.78
CA PRO A 231 -0.37 14.78 -10.16
C PRO A 231 1.02 14.18 -10.36
N SER A 232 1.28 13.07 -9.66
CA SER A 232 2.43 12.21 -9.91
C SER A 232 2.27 11.44 -11.22
N PHE A 233 3.33 11.30 -11.98
CA PHE A 233 3.39 10.37 -13.11
C PHE A 233 4.11 9.06 -12.75
N ILE A 234 4.79 9.02 -11.60
CA ILE A 234 5.49 7.84 -11.12
C ILE A 234 4.65 6.99 -10.16
N GLU A 235 3.62 7.58 -9.53
CA GLU A 235 2.74 6.93 -8.55
C GLU A 235 1.26 7.19 -8.89
N PRO A 236 0.73 6.59 -9.98
CA PRO A 236 -0.68 6.77 -10.38
C PRO A 236 -1.67 6.05 -9.47
N GLY A 237 -1.20 5.12 -8.67
CA GLY A 237 -1.83 4.41 -7.58
C GLY A 237 -0.76 3.70 -6.79
N LEU A 238 -0.86 3.72 -5.46
CA LEU A 238 0.08 3.04 -4.59
C LEU A 238 -0.66 2.14 -3.61
N ALA A 239 -0.48 0.83 -3.78
CA ALA A 239 -1.01 -0.15 -2.85
C ALA A 239 -0.04 -0.39 -1.69
N THR A 240 -0.59 -0.47 -0.46
CA THR A 240 0.12 -1.01 0.69
C THR A 240 -0.16 -2.49 0.84
N GLU A 241 0.76 -3.17 1.51
CA GLU A 241 0.69 -4.59 1.78
C GLU A 241 0.70 -4.90 3.27
N ALA A 242 0.01 -5.97 3.63
CA ALA A 242 0.23 -6.72 4.85
C ALA A 242 0.95 -8.02 4.48
N VAL A 243 2.12 -8.26 5.07
CA VAL A 243 2.87 -9.49 4.85
C VAL A 243 2.83 -10.33 6.11
N VAL A 244 2.59 -11.63 5.96
CA VAL A 244 2.55 -12.58 7.07
C VAL A 244 3.57 -13.70 6.90
N SER A 245 4.11 -14.22 7.99
CA SER A 245 4.88 -15.46 7.96
C SER A 245 3.99 -16.60 7.45
N LYS A 246 4.36 -17.22 6.33
CA LYS A 246 3.56 -18.25 5.67
C LYS A 246 3.34 -19.46 6.55
N SER A 247 4.35 -19.86 7.34
CA SER A 247 4.24 -20.97 8.29
C SER A 247 3.25 -20.66 9.41
N LYS A 248 3.32 -19.44 10.00
CA LYS A 248 2.39 -18.99 11.03
C LYS A 248 0.96 -18.87 10.52
N PHE A 249 0.80 -18.32 9.32
CA PHE A 249 -0.50 -18.17 8.67
C PHE A 249 -1.16 -19.52 8.37
N ARG A 250 -0.40 -20.48 7.81
CA ARG A 250 -0.90 -21.85 7.54
C ARG A 250 -1.23 -22.65 8.80
N ALA A 251 -0.59 -22.34 9.92
CA ALA A 251 -0.89 -22.96 11.21
C ALA A 251 -2.19 -22.43 11.85
N LEU A 252 -2.75 -21.33 11.37
CA LEU A 252 -4.05 -20.83 11.83
C LEU A 252 -5.17 -21.79 11.36
N PRO A 253 -6.24 -21.95 12.18
CA PRO A 253 -7.51 -22.51 11.71
C PRO A 253 -8.02 -21.78 10.47
N ALA A 254 -8.76 -22.47 9.61
CA ALA A 254 -9.21 -21.95 8.32
C ALA A 254 -10.03 -20.66 8.45
N ASP A 255 -10.87 -20.57 9.48
CA ASP A 255 -11.65 -19.37 9.77
C ASP A 255 -10.80 -18.17 10.17
N LEU A 256 -9.71 -18.36 10.92
CA LEU A 256 -8.77 -17.29 11.24
C LEU A 256 -7.94 -16.86 10.02
N GLN A 257 -7.58 -17.79 9.14
CA GLN A 257 -6.95 -17.44 7.86
C GLN A 257 -7.88 -16.55 7.02
N GLU A 258 -9.17 -16.89 6.96
CA GLU A 258 -10.15 -16.10 6.22
C GLU A 258 -10.40 -14.73 6.87
N ILE A 259 -10.40 -14.65 8.19
CA ILE A 259 -10.48 -13.38 8.91
C ILE A 259 -9.31 -12.46 8.54
N VAL A 260 -8.08 -12.98 8.46
CA VAL A 260 -6.92 -12.16 8.05
C VAL A 260 -7.08 -11.64 6.62
N ARG A 261 -7.49 -12.51 5.66
CA ARG A 261 -7.74 -12.09 4.28
C ARG A 261 -8.84 -11.03 4.18
N SER A 262 -9.98 -11.28 4.82
CA SER A 262 -11.13 -10.37 4.81
C SER A 262 -10.80 -9.04 5.49
N ALA A 263 -10.03 -9.05 6.58
CA ALA A 263 -9.59 -7.85 7.27
C ALA A 263 -8.66 -7.00 6.38
N CYS A 264 -7.72 -7.62 5.68
CA CYS A 264 -6.86 -6.94 4.72
C CYS A 264 -7.66 -6.30 3.58
N GLN A 265 -8.64 -7.04 3.03
CA GLN A 265 -9.49 -6.51 1.96
C GLN A 265 -10.36 -5.34 2.43
N ALA A 266 -10.95 -5.43 3.63
CA ALA A 266 -11.75 -4.36 4.21
C ALA A 266 -10.91 -3.13 4.52
N GLU A 267 -9.68 -3.32 4.99
CA GLU A 267 -8.78 -2.20 5.27
C GLU A 267 -8.24 -1.55 4.00
N TYR A 268 -8.03 -2.32 2.92
CA TYR A 268 -7.69 -1.77 1.60
C TYR A 268 -8.71 -0.71 1.17
N ASP A 269 -10.00 -1.02 1.24
CA ASP A 269 -11.08 -0.11 0.85
C ASP A 269 -11.21 1.08 1.83
N ASN A 270 -11.03 0.81 3.12
CA ASN A 270 -11.08 1.83 4.17
C ASN A 270 -9.98 2.89 4.00
N VAL A 271 -8.73 2.47 3.80
CA VAL A 271 -7.58 3.39 3.58
C VAL A 271 -7.78 4.17 2.28
N ALA A 272 -8.17 3.52 1.19
CA ALA A 272 -8.42 4.20 -0.09
C ALA A 272 -9.49 5.28 0.04
N SER A 273 -10.57 5.01 0.76
CA SER A 273 -11.66 5.96 1.01
C SER A 273 -11.23 7.11 1.92
N ASP A 274 -10.48 6.82 2.99
CA ASP A 274 -9.93 7.82 3.92
C ASP A 274 -9.00 8.80 3.20
N MET A 275 -8.07 8.29 2.41
CA MET A 275 -7.15 9.10 1.59
C MET A 275 -7.92 9.99 0.63
N TYR A 276 -8.86 9.41 -0.13
CA TYR A 276 -9.65 10.13 -1.13
C TYR A 276 -10.52 11.25 -0.51
N ALA A 277 -11.02 11.05 0.71
CA ALA A 277 -11.83 12.03 1.42
C ALA A 277 -11.02 13.17 2.06
N ASN A 278 -9.79 12.89 2.51
CA ASN A 278 -9.00 13.83 3.29
C ASN A 278 -7.93 14.57 2.48
N ASP A 279 -7.46 14.05 1.37
CA ASP A 279 -6.53 14.75 0.48
C ASP A 279 -7.03 16.13 0.03
N PRO A 280 -8.28 16.31 -0.42
CA PRO A 280 -8.76 17.64 -0.81
C PRO A 280 -8.78 18.65 0.35
N ARG A 281 -9.13 18.20 1.56
CA ARG A 281 -9.16 19.05 2.76
C ARG A 281 -7.75 19.47 3.18
N ALA A 282 -6.81 18.53 3.11
CA ALA A 282 -5.40 18.80 3.41
C ALA A 282 -4.79 19.73 2.36
N LEU A 283 -5.10 19.53 1.06
CA LEU A 283 -4.66 20.40 -0.01
C LEU A 283 -5.14 21.84 0.20
N GLN A 284 -6.41 22.02 0.52
CA GLN A 284 -6.95 23.34 0.84
C GLN A 284 -6.21 23.99 2.02
N THR A 285 -5.91 23.21 3.07
CA THR A 285 -5.12 23.70 4.22
C THR A 285 -3.71 24.10 3.80
N LEU A 286 -3.04 23.31 2.98
CA LEU A 286 -1.70 23.61 2.47
C LEU A 286 -1.67 24.91 1.66
N VAL A 287 -2.67 25.12 0.81
CA VAL A 287 -2.78 26.34 -0.01
C VAL A 287 -3.15 27.54 0.85
N ASP A 288 -4.27 27.48 1.58
CA ASP A 288 -4.88 28.63 2.22
C ASP A 288 -4.10 29.09 3.46
N LYS A 289 -3.58 28.14 4.25
CA LYS A 289 -2.90 28.45 5.51
C LYS A 289 -1.38 28.48 5.41
N HIS A 290 -0.83 27.72 4.47
CA HIS A 290 0.62 27.54 4.39
C HIS A 290 1.24 28.12 3.12
N GLY A 291 0.44 28.69 2.21
CA GLY A 291 0.91 29.36 1.00
C GLY A 291 1.65 28.44 0.03
N VAL A 292 1.24 27.18 -0.02
CA VAL A 292 1.79 26.18 -0.96
C VAL A 292 1.35 26.50 -2.38
N LYS A 293 2.27 26.46 -3.31
CA LYS A 293 2.02 26.61 -4.74
C LYS A 293 1.80 25.23 -5.38
N VAL A 294 0.60 24.95 -5.78
CA VAL A 294 0.28 23.74 -6.53
C VAL A 294 0.65 23.94 -8.00
N LEU A 295 1.57 23.13 -8.49
CA LEU A 295 2.14 23.24 -9.84
C LEU A 295 1.92 21.94 -10.62
N LYS A 296 2.04 22.02 -11.95
CA LYS A 296 2.04 20.87 -12.83
C LYS A 296 3.41 20.74 -13.52
N PHE A 297 3.84 19.53 -13.74
CA PHE A 297 5.00 19.30 -14.60
C PHE A 297 4.69 19.76 -16.03
N SER A 298 5.72 20.27 -16.71
CA SER A 298 5.61 20.63 -18.13
C SER A 298 5.45 19.38 -19.00
N ASP A 299 4.90 19.57 -20.21
CA ASP A 299 4.78 18.48 -21.19
C ASP A 299 6.15 17.88 -21.56
N GLU A 300 7.21 18.69 -21.54
CA GLU A 300 8.58 18.23 -21.72
C GLU A 300 8.98 17.21 -20.65
N ILE A 301 8.74 17.52 -19.38
CA ILE A 301 9.06 16.62 -18.26
C ILE A 301 8.19 15.39 -18.29
N LEU A 302 6.87 15.55 -18.55
CA LEU A 302 5.94 14.42 -18.64
C LEU A 302 6.34 13.47 -19.76
N LYS A 303 6.68 14.00 -20.94
CA LYS A 303 7.13 13.17 -22.06
C LYS A 303 8.45 12.46 -21.75
N ALA A 304 9.44 13.17 -21.24
CA ALA A 304 10.72 12.55 -20.85
C ALA A 304 10.52 11.49 -19.76
N GLY A 305 9.62 11.74 -18.79
CA GLY A 305 9.23 10.79 -17.78
C GLY A 305 8.59 9.53 -18.36
N ALA A 306 7.74 9.68 -19.37
CA ALA A 306 7.11 8.55 -20.07
C ALA A 306 8.15 7.70 -20.83
N ASP A 307 9.04 8.35 -21.56
CA ASP A 307 10.12 7.68 -22.29
C ASP A 307 11.03 6.91 -21.32
N ALA A 308 11.47 7.55 -20.24
CA ALA A 308 12.29 6.91 -19.20
C ALA A 308 11.55 5.76 -18.48
N SER A 309 10.25 5.91 -18.26
CA SER A 309 9.42 4.84 -17.67
C SER A 309 9.31 3.63 -18.57
N ALA A 310 9.14 3.84 -19.88
CA ALA A 310 9.14 2.76 -20.86
C ALA A 310 10.49 1.99 -20.88
N GLU A 311 11.61 2.71 -20.77
CA GLU A 311 12.93 2.07 -20.69
C GLU A 311 13.13 1.29 -19.39
N VAL A 312 12.70 1.83 -18.23
CA VAL A 312 12.78 1.13 -16.93
C VAL A 312 11.94 -0.14 -16.99
N LEU A 313 10.72 -0.07 -17.53
CA LEU A 313 9.85 -1.23 -17.66
C LEU A 313 10.43 -2.27 -18.63
N ALA A 314 11.01 -1.84 -19.74
CA ALA A 314 11.70 -2.72 -20.69
C ALA A 314 12.90 -3.41 -20.01
N GLY A 315 13.66 -2.69 -19.17
CA GLY A 315 14.75 -3.26 -18.40
C GLY A 315 14.30 -4.41 -17.48
N VAL A 316 13.18 -4.27 -16.79
CA VAL A 316 12.63 -5.35 -15.95
C VAL A 316 12.15 -6.54 -16.81
N ARG A 317 11.48 -6.28 -17.93
CA ARG A 317 11.02 -7.33 -18.86
C ARG A 317 12.15 -8.11 -19.51
N ASN A 318 13.32 -7.52 -19.65
CA ASN A 318 14.51 -8.13 -20.23
C ASN A 318 15.52 -8.61 -19.18
N SER A 319 15.18 -8.56 -17.88
CA SER A 319 16.07 -9.02 -16.82
C SER A 319 16.19 -10.55 -16.77
N ASP A 320 17.30 -11.03 -16.22
CA ASP A 320 17.53 -12.47 -16.00
C ASP A 320 16.67 -13.02 -14.86
N ASN A 321 16.01 -12.17 -14.07
CA ASN A 321 15.10 -12.59 -13.02
C ASN A 321 13.77 -13.01 -13.63
N ALA A 322 13.54 -14.33 -13.74
CA ALA A 322 12.36 -14.90 -14.38
C ALA A 322 11.03 -14.45 -13.74
N LEU A 323 10.99 -14.29 -12.41
CA LEU A 323 9.78 -13.83 -11.71
C LEU A 323 9.53 -12.33 -11.94
N ALA A 324 10.56 -11.50 -11.92
CA ALA A 324 10.41 -10.09 -12.25
C ALA A 324 9.93 -9.89 -13.70
N LYS A 325 10.50 -10.63 -14.65
CA LYS A 325 10.05 -10.65 -16.04
C LYS A 325 8.59 -11.06 -16.16
N LYS A 326 8.21 -12.21 -15.55
CA LYS A 326 6.83 -12.72 -15.51
C LYS A 326 5.86 -11.68 -14.92
N THR A 327 6.28 -10.99 -13.85
CA THR A 327 5.48 -9.94 -13.21
C THR A 327 5.22 -8.78 -14.16
N ALA A 328 6.29 -8.28 -14.80
CA ALA A 328 6.19 -7.15 -15.72
C ALA A 328 5.34 -7.50 -16.96
N GLU A 329 5.47 -8.71 -17.50
CA GLU A 329 4.66 -9.19 -18.63
C GLU A 329 3.18 -9.30 -18.26
N SER A 330 2.86 -9.89 -17.12
CA SER A 330 1.49 -9.99 -16.59
C SER A 330 0.88 -8.61 -16.35
N PHE A 331 1.65 -7.71 -15.72
CA PHE A 331 1.21 -6.34 -15.47
C PHE A 331 0.88 -5.59 -16.76
N VAL A 332 1.76 -5.65 -17.77
CA VAL A 332 1.55 -4.96 -19.04
C VAL A 332 0.33 -5.53 -19.79
N ALA A 333 0.16 -6.85 -19.79
CA ALA A 333 -1.00 -7.48 -20.41
C ALA A 333 -2.31 -7.03 -19.73
N ALA A 334 -2.34 -7.02 -18.40
CA ALA A 334 -3.49 -6.57 -17.63
C ALA A 334 -3.77 -5.07 -17.83
N LEU A 335 -2.75 -4.20 -17.78
CA LEU A 335 -2.90 -2.78 -18.04
C LEU A 335 -3.47 -2.51 -19.45
N THR A 336 -2.98 -3.22 -20.46
CA THR A 336 -3.49 -3.11 -21.84
C THR A 336 -4.97 -3.45 -21.90
N LEU A 337 -5.39 -4.53 -21.22
CA LEU A 337 -6.80 -4.93 -21.16
C LEU A 337 -7.66 -3.88 -20.42
N LEU A 338 -7.20 -3.45 -19.23
CA LEU A 338 -8.00 -2.55 -18.37
C LEU A 338 -8.17 -1.15 -18.97
N ARG A 339 -7.18 -0.66 -19.72
CA ARG A 339 -7.28 0.61 -20.45
C ARG A 339 -8.44 0.64 -21.42
N THR A 340 -8.79 -0.46 -22.07
CA THR A 340 -9.94 -0.51 -23.01
C THR A 340 -11.25 -0.09 -22.33
N ARG A 341 -11.40 -0.36 -21.02
CA ARG A 341 -12.54 0.12 -20.25
C ARG A 341 -12.40 1.60 -19.87
N ALA A 342 -11.23 2.00 -19.36
CA ALA A 342 -11.00 3.37 -18.91
C ALA A 342 -11.24 4.38 -20.04
N ASP A 343 -10.80 4.06 -21.28
CA ASP A 343 -10.92 4.91 -22.46
C ASP A 343 -12.39 5.16 -22.90
N VAL A 344 -13.31 4.24 -22.57
CA VAL A 344 -14.72 4.36 -23.00
C VAL A 344 -15.68 4.66 -21.82
N THR A 345 -15.22 4.63 -20.57
CA THR A 345 -16.05 4.85 -19.39
C THR A 345 -15.53 5.97 -18.49
N ASP A 346 -14.52 5.69 -17.68
CA ASP A 346 -14.14 6.56 -16.56
C ASP A 346 -13.54 7.88 -17.05
N SER A 347 -12.60 7.84 -18.00
CA SER A 347 -11.93 9.03 -18.52
C SER A 347 -12.91 9.99 -19.24
N PRO A 348 -13.70 9.57 -20.23
CA PRO A 348 -14.64 10.48 -20.88
C PRO A 348 -15.76 10.96 -19.96
N TYR A 349 -16.22 10.14 -19.00
CA TYR A 349 -17.21 10.57 -18.01
C TYR A 349 -16.67 11.72 -17.15
N LEU A 350 -15.46 11.57 -16.59
CA LEU A 350 -14.85 12.60 -15.75
C LEU A 350 -14.66 13.92 -16.53
N VAL A 351 -14.18 13.84 -17.77
CA VAL A 351 -14.03 15.01 -18.65
C VAL A 351 -15.38 15.68 -18.91
N ALA A 352 -16.41 14.90 -19.20
CA ALA A 352 -17.76 15.42 -19.48
C ALA A 352 -18.38 16.07 -18.22
N ARG A 353 -18.22 15.43 -17.05
CA ARG A 353 -18.67 15.96 -15.77
C ARG A 353 -18.07 17.33 -15.48
N GLU A 354 -16.74 17.45 -15.56
CA GLU A 354 -16.05 18.71 -15.28
C GLU A 354 -16.38 19.81 -16.28
N LYS A 355 -16.62 19.44 -17.54
CA LYS A 355 -16.92 20.39 -18.61
C LYS A 355 -18.35 20.90 -18.57
N PHE A 356 -19.32 20.02 -18.36
CA PHE A 356 -20.73 20.33 -18.58
C PHE A 356 -21.56 20.43 -17.31
N PHE A 357 -21.20 19.71 -16.23
CA PHE A 357 -21.97 19.74 -15.00
C PHE A 357 -21.39 20.77 -14.03
N LYS A 358 -22.16 21.83 -13.75
CA LYS A 358 -21.80 22.86 -12.76
C LYS A 358 -22.74 22.79 -11.58
N PHE A 359 -22.18 22.58 -10.39
CA PHE A 359 -22.94 22.78 -9.15
C PHE A 359 -23.25 24.27 -9.00
N LYS A 360 -24.52 24.56 -8.78
CA LYS A 360 -25.00 25.92 -8.50
C LYS A 360 -24.80 26.25 -7.03
#